data_4e701f85cc4b7e84455618c7bbabf471
#
_entry.id   4e701f85cc4b7e84455618c7bbabf471
#
_cell.length_a   1.000
_cell.length_b   1.000
_cell.length_c   1.000
_cell.angle_alpha   90.00
_cell.angle_beta   90.00
_cell.angle_gamma   90.00
#
_symmetry.space_group_name_H-M   'P 1'
#
loop_
_entity.id
_entity.type
_entity.pdbx_description
1 polymer ?
#
loop_
_entity_poly.entity_id
_entity_poly.type
_entity_poly.pdbx_seq_one_letter_code
_entity_poly.pdbx_strand_id
1 'polypeptide(L)'
;MSGATNKITALYCRLSQEDARLGESLSIENQKVILLEYAKKNHFPNPVFFVDDGYSGTNYDRPGFQSMLVEIEAGRVGIVITKDLSRLGRNSALTGLYTNFTFPQYGVRYIAINDNYDTIDPNSVNNDFAGIKNWFNEFYARDTSRKIRAVQKAKGERGVPLTVNVPYGYVKDPENPKHWLVDPEAAAIVKRIFSMCMEGRGPTQIANQLWADKVLTPTAYKLSHGRSTNAPAPEDPYRWDKRAVSLILERREYTGCTVNFKTYTNSIWDKKRHLNPVENQAIFLDTHERIIDDDVFEKVQEIRNQRHRMTRTGKSSIFSGMVYCADCGSKMQYGSSNNRDFSQDFFDCSLHKKNGSKCKGHFIRVKVLEGRVLSHVQRVTDYILRHEDYFRKVMEEQLRVESTEKLTVLKKQLARNEKRIADLKRLFVKIYEDNASGKLSDERFDMMSQSYDAEQKHLEEEALSIQQEIEVQEQQIENIEKFVQKAHKYVHIEELTPYALRELVSAIYVDAPNKSSGKRVQHIHIKYDGLGYIPLDELEAKEKA
;
A
#
# COMPACT_ATOMS: atom_id res chain seq x y z
N MET A 1 -51.32 -34.08 -24.71
CA MET A 1 -50.92 -32.69 -25.04
C MET A 1 -51.70 -31.73 -24.12
N SER A 2 -51.24 -31.53 -22.89
CA SER A 2 -51.88 -30.58 -21.95
C SER A 2 -50.85 -30.13 -20.89
N GLY A 3 -49.77 -29.49 -21.32
CA GLY A 3 -48.74 -28.97 -20.41
C GLY A 3 -48.19 -27.59 -20.77
N ALA A 4 -48.80 -26.91 -21.79
CA ALA A 4 -48.18 -25.71 -22.34
C ALA A 4 -48.75 -24.37 -21.78
N THR A 5 -49.74 -24.39 -20.89
CA THR A 5 -50.50 -23.18 -20.50
C THR A 5 -50.03 -22.49 -19.23
N ASN A 6 -49.01 -23.01 -18.52
CA ASN A 6 -48.64 -22.46 -17.20
C ASN A 6 -47.18 -21.95 -17.13
N LYS A 7 -46.44 -21.92 -18.27
CA LYS A 7 -45.05 -21.40 -18.25
C LYS A 7 -45.06 -19.88 -18.30
N ILE A 8 -44.12 -19.26 -17.60
CA ILE A 8 -43.91 -17.81 -17.57
C ILE A 8 -43.06 -17.32 -18.74
N THR A 9 -43.33 -16.09 -19.14
CA THR A 9 -42.46 -15.31 -20.04
C THR A 9 -41.57 -14.40 -19.20
N ALA A 10 -40.30 -14.68 -19.11
CA ALA A 10 -39.33 -13.90 -18.37
C ALA A 10 -38.92 -12.64 -19.15
N LEU A 11 -39.23 -11.47 -18.61
CA LEU A 11 -38.85 -10.17 -19.14
C LEU A 11 -37.62 -9.66 -18.39
N TYR A 12 -36.43 -9.81 -19.01
CA TYR A 12 -35.18 -9.48 -18.33
C TYR A 12 -34.70 -8.07 -18.69
N CYS A 13 -34.54 -7.22 -17.65
CA CYS A 13 -34.08 -5.84 -17.75
C CYS A 13 -32.73 -5.68 -17.03
N ARG A 14 -31.79 -4.98 -17.66
CA ARG A 14 -30.49 -4.67 -17.06
C ARG A 14 -30.05 -3.26 -17.42
N LEU A 15 -29.53 -2.53 -16.40
CA LEU A 15 -28.88 -1.23 -16.56
C LEU A 15 -27.54 -1.24 -15.80
N SER A 16 -26.45 -0.81 -16.42
CA SER A 16 -25.18 -0.60 -15.74
C SER A 16 -25.01 0.87 -15.35
N GLN A 17 -24.18 1.16 -14.33
CA GLN A 17 -23.83 2.54 -13.96
C GLN A 17 -23.15 3.32 -15.10
N GLU A 18 -22.46 2.61 -15.99
CA GLU A 18 -21.82 3.19 -17.17
C GLU A 18 -22.86 3.59 -18.23
N ASP A 19 -23.85 2.74 -18.47
CA ASP A 19 -24.95 3.03 -19.41
C ASP A 19 -25.77 4.24 -18.96
N ALA A 20 -25.94 4.45 -17.65
CA ALA A 20 -26.66 5.61 -17.11
C ALA A 20 -25.91 6.95 -17.33
N ARG A 21 -24.57 6.92 -17.42
CA ARG A 21 -23.73 8.12 -17.64
C ARG A 21 -23.62 8.56 -19.10
N LEU A 22 -23.82 7.65 -20.04
CA LEU A 22 -23.68 7.91 -21.48
C LEU A 22 -24.91 8.54 -22.14
N GLY A 23 -25.99 8.79 -21.38
CA GLY A 23 -27.21 9.44 -21.89
C GLY A 23 -28.02 8.63 -22.91
N GLU A 24 -27.56 7.44 -23.31
CA GLU A 24 -28.23 6.57 -24.32
C GLU A 24 -29.10 5.48 -23.70
N SER A 25 -29.09 5.34 -22.37
CA SER A 25 -29.83 4.25 -21.76
C SER A 25 -31.24 4.67 -21.43
N LEU A 26 -32.20 4.03 -22.04
CA LEU A 26 -33.56 3.98 -21.56
C LEU A 26 -33.55 3.45 -20.11
N SER A 27 -34.21 4.15 -19.20
CA SER A 27 -34.33 3.72 -17.81
C SER A 27 -34.88 2.28 -17.74
N ILE A 28 -34.71 1.59 -16.64
CA ILE A 28 -35.32 0.26 -16.40
C ILE A 28 -36.83 0.29 -16.68
N GLU A 29 -37.51 1.38 -16.32
CA GLU A 29 -38.94 1.55 -16.58
C GLU A 29 -39.28 1.54 -18.08
N ASN A 30 -38.49 2.22 -18.90
CA ASN A 30 -38.68 2.17 -20.36
C ASN A 30 -38.39 0.77 -20.93
N GLN A 31 -37.42 0.04 -20.40
CA GLN A 31 -37.21 -1.35 -20.80
C GLN A 31 -38.42 -2.21 -20.44
N LYS A 32 -38.96 -2.06 -19.24
CA LYS A 32 -40.18 -2.80 -18.80
C LYS A 32 -41.34 -2.52 -19.72
N VAL A 33 -41.57 -1.27 -20.11
CA VAL A 33 -42.69 -0.90 -21.02
C VAL A 33 -42.50 -1.61 -22.35
N ILE A 34 -41.32 -1.51 -22.98
CA ILE A 34 -41.05 -2.13 -24.30
C ILE A 34 -41.23 -3.65 -24.25
N LEU A 35 -40.69 -4.31 -23.23
CA LEU A 35 -40.75 -5.76 -23.12
C LEU A 35 -42.21 -6.24 -22.86
N LEU A 36 -42.95 -5.52 -22.05
CA LEU A 36 -44.35 -5.86 -21.74
C LEU A 36 -45.26 -5.65 -22.97
N GLU A 37 -45.07 -4.55 -23.71
CA GLU A 37 -45.82 -4.30 -24.94
C GLU A 37 -45.53 -5.38 -26.00
N TYR A 38 -44.24 -5.75 -26.16
CA TYR A 38 -43.87 -6.81 -27.08
C TYR A 38 -44.48 -8.16 -26.68
N ALA A 39 -44.47 -8.51 -25.39
CA ALA A 39 -45.06 -9.74 -24.90
C ALA A 39 -46.59 -9.76 -25.11
N LYS A 40 -47.28 -8.65 -24.86
CA LYS A 40 -48.71 -8.50 -25.11
C LYS A 40 -49.06 -8.60 -26.59
N LYS A 41 -48.31 -7.90 -27.46
CA LYS A 41 -48.51 -7.91 -28.91
C LYS A 41 -48.36 -9.30 -29.52
N ASN A 42 -47.47 -10.12 -28.97
CA ASN A 42 -47.21 -11.48 -29.44
C ASN A 42 -47.97 -12.55 -28.63
N HIS A 43 -48.91 -12.15 -27.76
CA HIS A 43 -49.74 -13.03 -26.94
C HIS A 43 -48.94 -14.03 -26.09
N PHE A 44 -47.76 -13.63 -25.59
CA PHE A 44 -46.96 -14.47 -24.71
C PHE A 44 -47.55 -14.55 -23.31
N PRO A 45 -47.64 -15.76 -22.71
CA PRO A 45 -48.36 -15.96 -21.45
C PRO A 45 -47.51 -15.51 -20.25
N ASN A 46 -48.20 -15.10 -19.16
CA ASN A 46 -47.63 -14.90 -17.83
C ASN A 46 -46.28 -14.09 -17.80
N PRO A 47 -46.24 -12.82 -18.24
CA PRO A 47 -45.03 -12.02 -18.22
C PRO A 47 -44.60 -11.71 -16.79
N VAL A 48 -43.35 -12.03 -16.45
CA VAL A 48 -42.70 -11.79 -15.13
C VAL A 48 -41.38 -11.06 -15.34
N PHE A 49 -41.13 -9.98 -14.58
CA PHE A 49 -39.91 -9.20 -14.68
C PHE A 49 -38.79 -9.76 -13.79
N PHE A 50 -37.59 -9.83 -14.37
CA PHE A 50 -36.33 -10.04 -13.69
C PHE A 50 -35.43 -8.82 -13.95
N VAL A 51 -34.97 -8.17 -12.89
CA VAL A 51 -34.32 -6.86 -13.00
C VAL A 51 -32.98 -6.84 -12.31
N ASP A 52 -31.94 -6.37 -13.00
CA ASP A 52 -30.61 -6.09 -12.47
C ASP A 52 -30.24 -4.63 -12.73
N ASP A 53 -30.54 -3.74 -11.78
CA ASP A 53 -30.17 -2.33 -11.86
C ASP A 53 -28.81 -2.07 -11.23
N GLY A 54 -27.94 -1.34 -11.93
CA GLY A 54 -26.57 -1.05 -11.51
C GLY A 54 -25.55 -2.17 -11.76
N TYR A 55 -25.93 -3.28 -12.41
CA TYR A 55 -25.07 -4.42 -12.66
C TYR A 55 -24.45 -4.41 -14.06
N SER A 56 -23.13 -4.69 -14.12
CA SER A 56 -22.39 -4.80 -15.38
C SER A 56 -22.81 -6.01 -16.21
N GLY A 57 -22.78 -5.87 -17.55
CA GLY A 57 -23.02 -6.98 -18.48
C GLY A 57 -21.84 -7.96 -18.67
N THR A 58 -20.71 -7.75 -18.00
CA THR A 58 -19.49 -8.54 -18.19
C THR A 58 -19.47 -9.87 -17.45
N ASN A 59 -20.27 -10.04 -16.43
CA ASN A 59 -20.47 -11.31 -15.69
C ASN A 59 -21.95 -11.64 -15.59
N TYR A 60 -22.26 -12.86 -15.16
CA TYR A 60 -23.62 -13.37 -14.98
C TYR A 60 -23.96 -13.62 -13.50
N ASP A 61 -23.10 -13.25 -12.59
CA ASP A 61 -23.35 -13.29 -11.14
C ASP A 61 -24.16 -12.04 -10.72
N ARG A 62 -25.43 -12.05 -11.08
CA ARG A 62 -26.41 -10.97 -10.91
C ARG A 62 -27.68 -11.55 -10.29
N PRO A 63 -28.24 -10.95 -9.22
CA PRO A 63 -29.37 -11.51 -8.49
C PRO A 63 -30.62 -11.77 -9.37
N GLY A 64 -31.00 -10.84 -10.24
CA GLY A 64 -32.15 -10.99 -11.14
C GLY A 64 -31.91 -12.08 -12.18
N PHE A 65 -30.71 -12.13 -12.77
CA PHE A 65 -30.35 -13.17 -13.72
C PHE A 65 -30.30 -14.57 -13.06
N GLN A 66 -29.70 -14.68 -11.88
CA GLN A 66 -29.64 -15.95 -11.15
C GLN A 66 -31.07 -16.44 -10.75
N SER A 67 -31.93 -15.53 -10.29
CA SER A 67 -33.34 -15.86 -10.00
C SER A 67 -34.07 -16.37 -11.25
N MET A 68 -33.82 -15.75 -12.40
CA MET A 68 -34.37 -16.21 -13.68
C MET A 68 -33.85 -17.61 -14.04
N LEU A 69 -32.57 -17.89 -13.84
CA LEU A 69 -31.97 -19.21 -14.11
C LEU A 69 -32.59 -20.31 -13.24
N VAL A 70 -32.81 -20.04 -11.95
CA VAL A 70 -33.51 -21.00 -11.04
C VAL A 70 -34.90 -21.33 -11.56
N GLU A 71 -35.65 -20.35 -12.07
CA GLU A 71 -36.97 -20.57 -12.67
C GLU A 71 -36.90 -21.37 -13.99
N ILE A 72 -35.83 -21.14 -14.79
CA ILE A 72 -35.55 -21.89 -16.02
C ILE A 72 -35.22 -23.36 -15.70
N GLU A 73 -34.32 -23.59 -14.75
CA GLU A 73 -33.91 -24.93 -14.33
C GLU A 73 -35.06 -25.72 -13.72
N ALA A 74 -35.98 -25.04 -13.04
CA ALA A 74 -37.23 -25.62 -12.54
C ALA A 74 -38.28 -25.91 -13.63
N GLY A 75 -37.97 -25.57 -14.91
CA GLY A 75 -38.89 -25.81 -16.05
C GLY A 75 -40.10 -24.90 -16.12
N ARG A 76 -40.14 -23.83 -15.30
CA ARG A 76 -41.28 -22.89 -15.22
C ARG A 76 -41.24 -21.78 -16.28
N VAL A 77 -40.08 -21.51 -16.87
CA VAL A 77 -39.92 -20.50 -17.95
C VAL A 77 -40.09 -21.16 -19.31
N GLY A 78 -40.83 -20.51 -20.20
CA GLY A 78 -40.99 -20.92 -21.60
C GLY A 78 -40.29 -19.97 -22.59
N ILE A 79 -40.24 -18.69 -22.24
CA ILE A 79 -39.70 -17.64 -23.10
C ILE A 79 -38.88 -16.67 -22.24
N VAL A 80 -37.71 -16.26 -22.73
CA VAL A 80 -36.93 -15.14 -22.18
C VAL A 80 -36.88 -14.03 -23.21
N ILE A 81 -37.18 -12.80 -22.82
CA ILE A 81 -37.16 -11.63 -23.71
C ILE A 81 -36.26 -10.56 -23.11
N THR A 82 -35.35 -10.03 -23.94
CA THR A 82 -34.55 -8.83 -23.62
C THR A 82 -34.75 -7.77 -24.69
N LYS A 83 -34.41 -6.52 -24.38
CA LYS A 83 -34.43 -5.43 -25.37
C LYS A 83 -33.43 -5.68 -26.49
N ASP A 84 -32.21 -6.07 -26.13
CA ASP A 84 -31.11 -6.40 -27.05
C ASP A 84 -30.19 -7.46 -26.40
N LEU A 85 -29.28 -8.07 -27.19
CA LEU A 85 -28.33 -9.08 -26.72
C LEU A 85 -27.39 -8.55 -25.64
N SER A 86 -27.05 -7.26 -25.67
CA SER A 86 -26.17 -6.66 -24.69
C SER A 86 -26.78 -6.60 -23.29
N ARG A 87 -28.15 -6.62 -23.19
CA ARG A 87 -28.87 -6.69 -21.89
C ARG A 87 -28.74 -8.07 -21.26
N LEU A 88 -28.73 -9.13 -22.06
CA LEU A 88 -28.42 -10.46 -21.55
C LEU A 88 -26.98 -10.53 -21.05
N GLY A 89 -26.01 -10.12 -21.86
CA GLY A 89 -24.61 -10.08 -21.48
C GLY A 89 -23.68 -9.49 -22.54
N ARG A 90 -22.48 -9.05 -22.12
CA ARG A 90 -21.41 -8.54 -23.01
C ARG A 90 -20.26 -9.53 -23.17
N ASN A 91 -20.33 -10.71 -22.55
CA ASN A 91 -19.36 -11.78 -22.72
C ASN A 91 -19.89 -12.75 -23.80
N SER A 92 -19.26 -12.75 -24.97
CA SER A 92 -19.68 -13.55 -26.13
C SER A 92 -19.76 -15.04 -25.84
N ALA A 93 -18.76 -15.58 -25.16
CA ALA A 93 -18.70 -17.00 -24.82
C ALA A 93 -19.85 -17.42 -23.87
N LEU A 94 -20.06 -16.67 -22.81
CA LEU A 94 -21.13 -16.96 -21.84
C LEU A 94 -22.51 -16.67 -22.42
N THR A 95 -22.68 -15.57 -23.19
CA THR A 95 -23.96 -15.29 -23.87
C THR A 95 -24.30 -16.44 -24.83
N GLY A 96 -23.32 -16.89 -25.63
CA GLY A 96 -23.49 -18.04 -26.52
C GLY A 96 -23.79 -19.34 -25.77
N LEU A 97 -23.16 -19.57 -24.60
CA LEU A 97 -23.46 -20.72 -23.77
C LEU A 97 -24.94 -20.75 -23.34
N TYR A 98 -25.48 -19.61 -22.88
CA TYR A 98 -26.87 -19.52 -22.46
C TYR A 98 -27.84 -19.62 -23.65
N THR A 99 -27.60 -18.87 -24.73
CA THR A 99 -28.53 -18.84 -25.87
C THR A 99 -28.51 -20.10 -26.71
N ASN A 100 -27.33 -20.76 -26.88
CA ASN A 100 -27.19 -21.90 -27.80
C ASN A 100 -27.23 -23.27 -27.10
N PHE A 101 -27.00 -23.32 -25.78
CA PHE A 101 -26.99 -24.57 -25.04
C PHE A 101 -27.97 -24.58 -23.86
N THR A 102 -27.83 -23.65 -22.89
CA THR A 102 -28.61 -23.72 -21.65
C THR A 102 -30.10 -23.51 -21.91
N PHE A 103 -30.51 -22.44 -22.59
CA PHE A 103 -31.93 -22.17 -22.85
C PHE A 103 -32.57 -23.25 -23.72
N PRO A 104 -31.97 -23.70 -24.83
CA PRO A 104 -32.50 -24.83 -25.59
C PRO A 104 -32.61 -26.13 -24.80
N GLN A 105 -31.64 -26.44 -23.90
CA GLN A 105 -31.68 -27.64 -23.05
C GLN A 105 -32.95 -27.70 -22.16
N TYR A 106 -33.39 -26.55 -21.67
CA TYR A 106 -34.65 -26.44 -20.88
C TYR A 106 -35.91 -26.12 -21.71
N GLY A 107 -35.77 -26.10 -23.05
CA GLY A 107 -36.88 -25.79 -23.96
C GLY A 107 -37.33 -24.33 -23.86
N VAL A 108 -36.43 -23.41 -23.57
CA VAL A 108 -36.71 -21.98 -23.44
C VAL A 108 -36.34 -21.26 -24.72
N ARG A 109 -37.34 -20.52 -25.29
CA ARG A 109 -37.14 -19.60 -26.42
C ARG A 109 -36.53 -18.31 -25.93
N TYR A 110 -35.49 -17.82 -26.61
CA TYR A 110 -34.89 -16.52 -26.30
C TYR A 110 -35.09 -15.51 -27.44
N ILE A 111 -35.51 -14.28 -27.10
CA ILE A 111 -35.83 -13.21 -28.03
C ILE A 111 -35.08 -11.93 -27.59
N ALA A 112 -34.29 -11.30 -28.51
CA ALA A 112 -33.75 -9.96 -28.34
C ALA A 112 -34.38 -9.02 -29.39
N ILE A 113 -35.27 -8.12 -28.89
CA ILE A 113 -36.18 -7.36 -29.77
C ILE A 113 -35.44 -6.49 -30.77
N ASN A 114 -34.57 -5.61 -30.32
CA ASN A 114 -33.86 -4.66 -31.21
C ASN A 114 -32.85 -5.34 -32.13
N ASP A 115 -32.44 -6.55 -31.80
CA ASP A 115 -31.49 -7.32 -32.57
C ASP A 115 -32.16 -8.24 -33.57
N ASN A 116 -33.51 -8.29 -33.58
CA ASN A 116 -34.32 -9.26 -34.35
C ASN A 116 -33.76 -10.68 -34.20
N TYR A 117 -33.32 -11.02 -32.99
CA TYR A 117 -32.78 -12.33 -32.66
C TYR A 117 -33.85 -13.17 -31.98
N ASP A 118 -34.10 -14.36 -32.54
CA ASP A 118 -35.06 -15.31 -32.02
C ASP A 118 -34.55 -16.74 -32.22
N THR A 119 -34.40 -17.50 -31.12
CA THR A 119 -33.83 -18.84 -31.19
C THR A 119 -34.72 -19.88 -31.89
N ILE A 120 -36.01 -19.59 -32.15
CA ILE A 120 -36.93 -20.54 -32.79
C ILE A 120 -37.13 -20.18 -34.27
N ASP A 121 -36.95 -18.93 -34.67
CA ASP A 121 -37.12 -18.52 -36.09
C ASP A 121 -35.86 -18.89 -36.93
N PRO A 122 -35.96 -19.92 -37.80
CA PRO A 122 -34.84 -20.30 -38.66
C PRO A 122 -34.48 -19.23 -39.69
N ASN A 123 -35.39 -18.30 -39.96
CA ASN A 123 -35.19 -17.18 -40.89
C ASN A 123 -34.77 -15.88 -40.20
N SER A 124 -34.52 -15.92 -38.93
CA SER A 124 -33.98 -14.78 -38.18
C SER A 124 -32.58 -14.45 -38.74
N VAL A 125 -32.52 -13.45 -39.61
CA VAL A 125 -31.31 -13.01 -40.37
C VAL A 125 -30.13 -12.71 -39.43
N ASN A 126 -30.38 -12.54 -38.14
CA ASN A 126 -29.38 -12.21 -37.16
C ASN A 126 -28.85 -13.41 -36.33
N ASN A 127 -29.40 -14.63 -36.51
CA ASN A 127 -28.87 -15.81 -35.83
C ASN A 127 -27.43 -16.10 -36.25
N ASP A 128 -27.10 -15.96 -37.57
CA ASP A 128 -25.77 -16.16 -38.08
C ASP A 128 -24.79 -15.04 -37.66
N PHE A 129 -25.30 -13.84 -37.43
CA PHE A 129 -24.50 -12.69 -37.02
C PHE A 129 -24.43 -12.49 -35.52
N ALA A 130 -25.18 -13.24 -34.72
CA ALA A 130 -25.19 -13.12 -33.26
C ALA A 130 -23.79 -13.33 -32.66
N GLY A 131 -23.04 -14.29 -33.17
CA GLY A 131 -21.64 -14.55 -32.77
C GLY A 131 -20.73 -13.34 -33.04
N ILE A 132 -20.88 -12.72 -34.23
CA ILE A 132 -20.11 -11.53 -34.64
C ILE A 132 -20.50 -10.34 -33.75
N LYS A 133 -21.78 -10.13 -33.47
CA LYS A 133 -22.28 -9.04 -32.63
C LYS A 133 -21.82 -9.17 -31.18
N ASN A 134 -21.85 -10.38 -30.62
CA ASN A 134 -21.29 -10.67 -29.31
C ASN A 134 -19.78 -10.42 -29.26
N TRP A 135 -19.04 -10.81 -30.30
CA TRP A 135 -17.62 -10.54 -30.43
C TRP A 135 -17.32 -9.03 -30.48
N PHE A 136 -18.09 -8.24 -31.25
CA PHE A 136 -17.95 -6.79 -31.26
C PHE A 136 -18.21 -6.14 -29.90
N ASN A 137 -19.25 -6.59 -29.17
CA ASN A 137 -19.55 -6.10 -27.82
C ASN A 137 -18.39 -6.40 -26.85
N GLU A 138 -17.80 -7.57 -26.95
CA GLU A 138 -16.64 -7.96 -26.15
C GLU A 138 -15.39 -7.17 -26.54
N PHE A 139 -15.12 -7.05 -27.85
CA PHE A 139 -14.02 -6.27 -28.39
C PHE A 139 -14.08 -4.81 -27.92
N TYR A 140 -15.24 -4.17 -28.02
CA TYR A 140 -15.46 -2.80 -27.56
C TYR A 140 -15.18 -2.64 -26.06
N ALA A 141 -15.67 -3.57 -25.24
CA ALA A 141 -15.41 -3.54 -23.81
C ALA A 141 -13.90 -3.70 -23.49
N ARG A 142 -13.19 -4.57 -24.20
CA ARG A 142 -11.73 -4.75 -24.09
C ARG A 142 -10.96 -3.52 -24.55
N ASP A 143 -11.32 -2.95 -25.70
CA ASP A 143 -10.67 -1.77 -26.26
C ASP A 143 -10.83 -0.55 -25.35
N THR A 144 -12.06 -0.30 -24.88
CA THR A 144 -12.35 0.77 -23.92
C THR A 144 -11.53 0.59 -22.61
N SER A 145 -11.46 -0.63 -22.08
CA SER A 145 -10.64 -0.93 -20.90
C SER A 145 -9.15 -0.68 -21.16
N ARG A 146 -8.61 -1.05 -22.34
CA ARG A 146 -7.22 -0.78 -22.70
C ARG A 146 -6.94 0.72 -22.77
N LYS A 147 -7.82 1.49 -23.41
CA LYS A 147 -7.70 2.95 -23.49
C LYS A 147 -7.72 3.62 -22.12
N ILE A 148 -8.65 3.23 -21.24
CA ILE A 148 -8.71 3.75 -19.88
C ILE A 148 -7.42 3.41 -19.11
N ARG A 149 -6.96 2.16 -19.18
CA ARG A 149 -5.71 1.73 -18.50
C ARG A 149 -4.49 2.46 -19.05
N ALA A 150 -4.39 2.67 -20.38
CA ALA A 150 -3.29 3.43 -20.98
C ALA A 150 -3.26 4.88 -20.48
N VAL A 151 -4.42 5.56 -20.43
CA VAL A 151 -4.53 6.92 -19.91
C VAL A 151 -4.20 6.97 -18.42
N GLN A 152 -4.70 6.01 -17.61
CA GLN A 152 -4.36 5.93 -16.18
C GLN A 152 -2.87 5.67 -15.98
N LYS A 153 -2.27 4.76 -16.78
CA LYS A 153 -0.84 4.50 -16.72
C LYS A 153 -0.03 5.75 -17.03
N ALA A 154 -0.30 6.42 -18.14
CA ALA A 154 0.39 7.65 -18.53
C ALA A 154 0.23 8.79 -17.50
N LYS A 155 -0.96 8.94 -16.88
CA LYS A 155 -1.16 9.90 -15.78
C LYS A 155 -0.38 9.51 -14.53
N GLY A 156 -0.44 8.25 -14.15
CA GLY A 156 0.23 7.74 -12.95
C GLY A 156 1.75 7.80 -13.05
N GLU A 157 2.33 7.54 -14.22
CA GLU A 157 3.76 7.66 -14.49
C GLU A 157 4.26 9.11 -14.51
N ARG A 158 3.37 10.09 -14.68
CA ARG A 158 3.66 11.53 -14.57
C ARG A 158 3.45 12.10 -13.16
N GLY A 159 3.22 11.26 -12.15
CA GLY A 159 3.01 11.69 -10.78
C GLY A 159 1.63 12.29 -10.49
N VAL A 160 0.70 12.26 -11.44
CA VAL A 160 -0.67 12.73 -11.18
C VAL A 160 -1.39 11.73 -10.28
N PRO A 161 -1.96 12.16 -9.12
CA PRO A 161 -2.69 11.26 -8.25
C PRO A 161 -3.85 10.56 -8.98
N LEU A 162 -3.86 9.23 -8.97
CA LEU A 162 -4.93 8.43 -9.56
C LEU A 162 -6.12 8.24 -8.63
N THR A 163 -5.97 8.58 -7.35
CA THR A 163 -7.06 8.49 -6.37
C THR A 163 -8.04 9.65 -6.55
N VAL A 164 -9.33 9.33 -6.56
CA VAL A 164 -10.39 10.33 -6.62
C VAL A 164 -10.61 10.99 -5.24
N ASN A 165 -10.43 10.20 -4.17
CA ASN A 165 -10.67 10.63 -2.81
C ASN A 165 -9.35 11.01 -2.13
N VAL A 166 -9.29 12.24 -1.63
CA VAL A 166 -8.17 12.74 -0.84
C VAL A 166 -8.15 12.05 0.53
N PRO A 167 -6.96 11.65 1.05
CA PRO A 167 -6.84 11.11 2.41
C PRO A 167 -7.38 12.07 3.47
N TYR A 168 -7.84 11.53 4.60
CA TYR A 168 -8.19 12.33 5.78
C TYR A 168 -6.96 13.11 6.25
N GLY A 169 -7.09 14.38 6.53
CA GLY A 169 -5.96 15.29 6.80
C GLY A 169 -5.61 16.20 5.62
N TYR A 170 -6.15 15.91 4.43
CA TYR A 170 -5.97 16.75 3.24
C TYR A 170 -7.30 17.13 2.60
N VAL A 171 -7.27 18.21 1.84
CA VAL A 171 -8.36 18.70 0.97
C VAL A 171 -7.82 18.93 -0.42
N LYS A 172 -8.71 18.92 -1.42
CA LYS A 172 -8.34 19.30 -2.78
C LYS A 172 -8.16 20.80 -2.86
N ASP A 173 -7.10 21.21 -3.53
CA ASP A 173 -6.91 22.60 -3.91
C ASP A 173 -8.05 23.03 -4.86
N PRO A 174 -8.78 24.12 -4.55
CA PRO A 174 -9.83 24.65 -5.43
C PRO A 174 -9.33 25.05 -6.81
N GLU A 175 -8.11 25.56 -6.91
CA GLU A 175 -7.50 25.99 -8.18
C GLU A 175 -6.91 24.82 -8.97
N ASN A 176 -6.36 23.82 -8.26
CA ASN A 176 -5.78 22.62 -8.87
C ASN A 176 -6.23 21.36 -8.14
N PRO A 177 -7.36 20.73 -8.55
CA PRO A 177 -7.89 19.53 -7.88
C PRO A 177 -6.96 18.30 -7.83
N LYS A 178 -5.82 18.37 -8.51
CA LYS A 178 -4.78 17.33 -8.47
C LYS A 178 -3.75 17.57 -7.38
N HIS A 179 -3.67 18.77 -6.85
CA HIS A 179 -2.85 19.15 -5.70
C HIS A 179 -3.66 19.02 -4.41
N TRP A 180 -2.99 18.67 -3.31
CA TRP A 180 -3.62 18.50 -2.01
C TRP A 180 -3.09 19.54 -1.04
N LEU A 181 -4.00 20.19 -0.33
CA LEU A 181 -3.70 21.13 0.73
C LEU A 181 -3.93 20.44 2.08
N VAL A 182 -3.12 20.79 3.08
CA VAL A 182 -3.30 20.32 4.45
C VAL A 182 -4.58 20.91 5.04
N ASP A 183 -5.43 20.07 5.62
CA ASP A 183 -6.57 20.46 6.45
C ASP A 183 -6.09 20.48 7.92
N PRO A 184 -5.86 21.66 8.53
CA PRO A 184 -5.15 21.75 9.82
C PRO A 184 -5.83 20.97 10.94
N GLU A 185 -7.16 20.98 10.99
CA GLU A 185 -7.94 20.28 12.02
C GLU A 185 -7.83 18.78 11.87
N ALA A 186 -8.06 18.27 10.67
CA ALA A 186 -7.95 16.84 10.38
C ALA A 186 -6.49 16.34 10.45
N ALA A 187 -5.52 17.18 10.04
CA ALA A 187 -4.09 16.86 10.13
C ALA A 187 -3.61 16.73 11.58
N ALA A 188 -4.13 17.55 12.50
CA ALA A 188 -3.84 17.41 13.92
C ALA A 188 -4.25 16.04 14.46
N ILE A 189 -5.39 15.51 14.01
CA ILE A 189 -5.83 14.17 14.40
C ILE A 189 -4.95 13.09 13.78
N VAL A 190 -4.50 13.25 12.52
CA VAL A 190 -3.54 12.32 11.89
C VAL A 190 -2.23 12.29 12.69
N LYS A 191 -1.64 13.45 13.00
CA LYS A 191 -0.43 13.57 13.85
C LYS A 191 -0.62 12.87 15.19
N ARG A 192 -1.77 13.07 15.83
CA ARG A 192 -2.13 12.42 17.09
C ARG A 192 -2.20 10.89 16.99
N ILE A 193 -2.77 10.34 15.89
CA ILE A 193 -2.82 8.90 15.64
C ILE A 193 -1.40 8.32 15.51
N PHE A 194 -0.51 8.98 14.77
CA PHE A 194 0.88 8.57 14.64
C PHE A 194 1.63 8.67 15.97
N SER A 195 1.43 9.73 16.76
CA SER A 195 2.02 9.87 18.09
C SER A 195 1.59 8.75 19.03
N MET A 196 0.30 8.44 19.09
CA MET A 196 -0.21 7.32 19.90
C MET A 196 0.37 5.96 19.47
N CYS A 197 0.60 5.76 18.15
CA CYS A 197 1.27 4.56 17.66
C CYS A 197 2.74 4.53 18.09
N MET A 198 3.44 5.65 18.02
CA MET A 198 4.81 5.80 18.55
C MET A 198 4.87 5.52 20.08
N GLU A 199 3.83 5.85 20.82
CA GLU A 199 3.68 5.47 22.24
C GLU A 199 3.47 3.95 22.43
N GLY A 200 3.31 3.17 21.36
CA GLY A 200 3.12 1.71 21.40
C GLY A 200 1.66 1.27 21.49
N ARG A 201 0.70 2.18 21.29
CA ARG A 201 -0.72 1.84 21.25
C ARG A 201 -1.06 1.17 19.93
N GLY A 202 -1.78 0.06 20.00
CA GLY A 202 -2.30 -0.62 18.80
C GLY A 202 -3.53 0.08 18.21
N PRO A 203 -3.89 -0.21 16.95
CA PRO A 203 -5.00 0.47 16.26
C PRO A 203 -6.34 0.42 17.02
N THR A 204 -6.62 -0.67 17.74
CA THR A 204 -7.84 -0.79 18.57
C THR A 204 -7.81 0.16 19.77
N GLN A 205 -6.66 0.30 20.42
CA GLN A 205 -6.51 1.19 21.58
C GLN A 205 -6.60 2.66 21.13
N ILE A 206 -6.01 2.99 19.98
CA ILE A 206 -6.10 4.32 19.38
C ILE A 206 -7.56 4.65 19.02
N ALA A 207 -8.28 3.72 18.38
CA ALA A 207 -9.69 3.89 18.02
C ALA A 207 -10.57 4.13 19.27
N ASN A 208 -10.36 3.36 20.33
CA ASN A 208 -11.09 3.52 21.60
C ASN A 208 -10.78 4.87 22.27
N GLN A 209 -9.53 5.32 22.21
CA GLN A 209 -9.14 6.64 22.77
C GLN A 209 -9.80 7.78 22.00
N LEU A 210 -9.77 7.73 20.65
CA LEU A 210 -10.44 8.75 19.81
C LEU A 210 -11.95 8.77 20.04
N TRP A 211 -12.55 7.61 20.28
CA TRP A 211 -13.97 7.51 20.62
C TRP A 211 -14.28 8.12 22.00
N ALA A 212 -13.47 7.80 23.01
CA ALA A 212 -13.61 8.37 24.35
C ALA A 212 -13.49 9.90 24.34
N ASP A 213 -12.59 10.43 23.51
CA ASP A 213 -12.34 11.87 23.34
C ASP A 213 -13.33 12.55 22.39
N LYS A 214 -14.35 11.82 21.90
CA LYS A 214 -15.40 12.33 20.97
C LYS A 214 -14.82 13.00 19.72
N VAL A 215 -13.79 12.40 19.14
CA VAL A 215 -13.21 12.85 17.87
C VAL A 215 -14.06 12.33 16.72
N LEU A 216 -14.49 13.21 15.80
CA LEU A 216 -15.27 12.82 14.64
C LEU A 216 -14.51 11.83 13.75
N THR A 217 -15.19 10.77 13.31
CA THR A 217 -14.65 9.85 12.30
C THR A 217 -14.41 10.57 10.96
N PRO A 218 -13.52 10.09 10.09
CA PRO A 218 -13.27 10.74 8.79
C PRO A 218 -14.52 10.97 7.93
N THR A 219 -15.50 10.05 7.99
CA THR A 219 -16.77 10.19 7.28
C THR A 219 -17.65 11.27 7.91
N ALA A 220 -17.80 11.25 9.24
CA ALA A 220 -18.59 12.25 9.96
C ALA A 220 -17.98 13.66 9.82
N TYR A 221 -16.65 13.76 9.87
CA TYR A 221 -15.92 15.01 9.64
C TYR A 221 -16.16 15.59 8.24
N LYS A 222 -16.13 14.74 7.19
CA LYS A 222 -16.45 15.18 5.82
C LYS A 222 -17.88 15.69 5.71
N LEU A 223 -18.83 14.99 6.31
CA LEU A 223 -20.25 15.38 6.30
C LEU A 223 -20.49 16.70 7.07
N SER A 224 -19.87 16.89 8.24
CA SER A 224 -20.00 18.14 9.02
C SER A 224 -19.48 19.37 8.29
N HIS A 225 -18.54 19.17 7.34
CA HIS A 225 -18.01 20.24 6.47
C HIS A 225 -18.72 20.31 5.10
N GLY A 226 -19.88 19.69 4.94
CA GLY A 226 -20.66 19.72 3.68
C GLY A 226 -20.00 18.99 2.50
N ARG A 227 -18.99 18.13 2.77
CA ARG A 227 -18.27 17.39 1.72
C ARG A 227 -19.01 16.08 1.39
N SER A 228 -19.16 15.80 0.10
CA SER A 228 -19.81 14.56 -0.37
C SER A 228 -18.99 13.32 0.00
N THR A 229 -19.66 12.25 0.39
CA THR A 229 -19.08 10.94 0.67
C THR A 229 -19.97 9.83 0.08
N ASN A 230 -19.37 8.76 -0.42
CA ASN A 230 -20.10 7.59 -0.92
C ASN A 230 -20.56 6.66 0.22
N ALA A 231 -20.09 6.89 1.44
CA ALA A 231 -20.48 6.10 2.60
C ALA A 231 -21.73 6.74 3.26
N PRO A 232 -22.65 5.94 3.77
CA PRO A 232 -23.77 6.47 4.57
C PRO A 232 -23.25 7.16 5.83
N ALA A 233 -24.05 8.07 6.36
CA ALA A 233 -23.75 8.71 7.63
C ALA A 233 -23.64 7.65 8.74
N PRO A 234 -22.59 7.66 9.57
CA PRO A 234 -22.45 6.70 10.65
C PRO A 234 -23.49 6.96 11.74
N GLU A 235 -24.03 5.90 12.34
CA GLU A 235 -24.96 6.00 13.49
C GLU A 235 -24.33 6.71 14.68
N ASP A 236 -23.08 6.35 14.99
CA ASP A 236 -22.24 7.05 15.99
C ASP A 236 -21.09 7.79 15.26
N PRO A 237 -21.11 9.13 15.17
CA PRO A 237 -20.14 9.91 14.45
C PRO A 237 -18.73 9.85 15.08
N TYR A 238 -18.60 9.39 16.31
CA TYR A 238 -17.33 9.33 17.06
C TYR A 238 -16.73 7.93 17.13
N ARG A 239 -17.46 6.90 16.71
CA ARG A 239 -17.03 5.51 16.81
C ARG A 239 -16.03 5.16 15.72
N TRP A 240 -14.74 5.29 16.03
CA TRP A 240 -13.66 4.89 15.14
C TRP A 240 -13.56 3.38 14.99
N ASP A 241 -13.36 2.91 13.77
CA ASP A 241 -13.00 1.52 13.48
C ASP A 241 -11.47 1.36 13.50
N LYS A 242 -10.98 0.25 14.07
CA LYS A 242 -9.57 -0.15 14.03
C LYS A 242 -8.99 -0.16 12.62
N ARG A 243 -9.80 -0.52 11.60
CA ARG A 243 -9.39 -0.54 10.22
C ARG A 243 -9.14 0.86 9.67
N ALA A 244 -9.95 1.82 10.05
CA ALA A 244 -9.76 3.22 9.66
C ALA A 244 -8.44 3.76 10.20
N VAL A 245 -8.11 3.48 11.47
CA VAL A 245 -6.82 3.81 12.08
C VAL A 245 -5.68 3.09 11.37
N SER A 246 -5.80 1.78 11.11
CA SER A 246 -4.77 1.03 10.37
C SER A 246 -4.49 1.59 9.00
N LEU A 247 -5.54 1.95 8.24
CA LEU A 247 -5.41 2.55 6.92
C LEU A 247 -4.72 3.93 6.96
N ILE A 248 -4.97 4.73 8.01
CA ILE A 248 -4.26 6.01 8.20
C ILE A 248 -2.78 5.73 8.44
N LEU A 249 -2.43 4.83 9.35
CA LEU A 249 -1.04 4.49 9.67
C LEU A 249 -0.27 3.83 8.50
N GLU A 250 -0.96 3.22 7.52
CA GLU A 250 -0.37 2.58 6.34
C GLU A 250 -0.11 3.52 5.16
N ARG A 251 -0.71 4.72 5.20
CA ARG A 251 -0.67 5.62 4.06
C ARG A 251 0.62 6.43 4.01
N ARG A 252 1.50 6.07 3.09
CA ARG A 252 2.75 6.79 2.83
C ARG A 252 2.50 8.22 2.32
N GLU A 253 1.34 8.50 1.74
CA GLU A 253 1.00 9.84 1.26
C GLU A 253 1.06 10.93 2.34
N TYR A 254 1.00 10.58 3.62
CA TYR A 254 1.18 11.54 4.70
C TYR A 254 2.60 12.13 4.78
N THR A 255 3.59 11.50 4.13
CA THR A 255 4.96 12.04 4.03
C THR A 255 5.14 13.01 2.86
N GLY A 256 4.05 13.48 2.24
CA GLY A 256 4.10 14.43 1.12
C GLY A 256 4.29 13.79 -0.25
N CYS A 257 4.24 12.47 -0.35
CA CYS A 257 4.44 11.74 -1.59
C CYS A 257 3.11 11.30 -2.24
N THR A 258 3.09 11.21 -3.56
CA THR A 258 2.02 10.54 -4.30
C THR A 258 2.40 9.10 -4.59
N VAL A 259 1.55 8.14 -4.21
CA VAL A 259 1.76 6.71 -4.48
C VAL A 259 0.69 6.21 -5.45
N ASN A 260 1.10 5.90 -6.66
CA ASN A 260 0.23 5.36 -7.71
C ASN A 260 0.43 3.84 -7.88
N PHE A 261 -0.52 3.17 -8.52
CA PHE A 261 -0.50 1.74 -8.83
C PHE A 261 -0.40 0.81 -7.60
N LYS A 262 -0.99 1.20 -6.46
CA LYS A 262 -1.05 0.35 -5.24
C LYS A 262 -1.76 -0.98 -5.48
N THR A 263 -2.71 -1.01 -6.40
CA THR A 263 -3.48 -2.20 -6.75
C THR A 263 -3.63 -2.34 -8.25
N TYR A 264 -3.77 -3.59 -8.70
CA TYR A 264 -4.06 -3.93 -10.09
C TYR A 264 -5.19 -4.95 -10.20
N THR A 265 -5.75 -5.10 -11.40
CA THR A 265 -6.71 -6.14 -11.75
C THR A 265 -6.16 -6.95 -12.93
N ASN A 266 -6.28 -8.27 -12.90
CA ASN A 266 -5.71 -9.16 -13.93
C ASN A 266 -6.42 -8.99 -15.28
N SER A 267 -7.72 -8.82 -15.27
CA SER A 267 -8.51 -8.72 -16.50
C SER A 267 -9.75 -7.82 -16.32
N ILE A 268 -10.46 -7.55 -17.41
CA ILE A 268 -11.76 -6.85 -17.36
C ILE A 268 -12.86 -7.70 -16.69
N TRP A 269 -12.67 -9.01 -16.68
CA TRP A 269 -13.60 -10.00 -16.11
C TRP A 269 -13.35 -10.26 -14.63
N ASP A 270 -12.08 -10.13 -14.18
CA ASP A 270 -11.69 -10.25 -12.79
C ASP A 270 -11.73 -8.87 -12.12
N LYS A 271 -12.77 -8.62 -11.34
CA LYS A 271 -12.94 -7.37 -10.56
C LYS A 271 -12.16 -7.37 -9.26
N LYS A 272 -11.51 -8.50 -8.91
CA LYS A 272 -10.71 -8.60 -7.69
C LYS A 272 -9.47 -7.72 -7.81
N ARG A 273 -9.30 -6.82 -6.85
CA ARG A 273 -8.10 -6.00 -6.73
C ARG A 273 -7.00 -6.77 -6.02
N HIS A 274 -5.85 -6.86 -6.66
CA HIS A 274 -4.63 -7.44 -6.08
C HIS A 274 -3.71 -6.31 -5.63
N LEU A 275 -3.02 -6.50 -4.50
CA LEU A 275 -2.00 -5.56 -4.04
C LEU A 275 -0.78 -5.65 -4.97
N ASN A 276 -0.26 -4.50 -5.34
CA ASN A 276 0.96 -4.41 -6.13
C ASN A 276 2.15 -4.37 -5.19
N PRO A 277 3.20 -5.17 -5.39
CA PRO A 277 4.45 -5.05 -4.65
C PRO A 277 4.99 -3.60 -4.70
N VAL A 278 5.67 -3.18 -3.65
CA VAL A 278 6.17 -1.78 -3.55
C VAL A 278 7.06 -1.40 -4.73
N GLU A 279 7.85 -2.34 -5.23
CA GLU A 279 8.75 -2.20 -6.39
C GLU A 279 8.00 -1.83 -7.69
N ASN A 280 6.73 -2.23 -7.80
CA ASN A 280 5.87 -1.95 -8.96
C ASN A 280 4.94 -0.75 -8.74
N GLN A 281 5.05 -0.06 -7.60
CA GLN A 281 4.33 1.17 -7.33
C GLN A 281 5.14 2.37 -7.82
N ALA A 282 4.47 3.38 -8.36
CA ALA A 282 5.13 4.63 -8.72
C ALA A 282 4.99 5.62 -7.56
N ILE A 283 6.13 5.99 -6.95
CA ILE A 283 6.20 6.91 -5.81
C ILE A 283 6.87 8.19 -6.27
N PHE A 284 6.21 9.32 -6.05
CA PHE A 284 6.69 10.66 -6.39
C PHE A 284 6.80 11.46 -5.10
N LEU A 285 7.99 11.91 -4.76
CA LEU A 285 8.28 12.68 -3.56
C LEU A 285 7.84 14.14 -3.72
N ASP A 286 7.59 14.82 -2.60
CA ASP A 286 7.33 16.26 -2.50
C ASP A 286 6.23 16.78 -3.45
N THR A 287 5.16 15.99 -3.62
CA THR A 287 4.01 16.37 -4.46
C THR A 287 2.99 17.24 -3.73
N HIS A 288 3.01 17.26 -2.42
CA HIS A 288 2.16 18.07 -1.54
C HIS A 288 2.82 18.23 -0.17
N GLU A 289 2.31 19.13 0.67
CA GLU A 289 2.84 19.36 2.01
C GLU A 289 2.70 18.11 2.89
N ARG A 290 3.79 17.73 3.59
CA ARG A 290 3.81 16.58 4.49
C ARG A 290 3.08 16.88 5.80
N ILE A 291 2.32 15.91 6.31
CA ILE A 291 1.72 15.95 7.66
C ILE A 291 2.63 15.21 8.65
N ILE A 292 3.31 14.16 8.21
CA ILE A 292 4.16 13.27 9.01
C ILE A 292 5.55 13.22 8.37
N ASP A 293 6.58 13.32 9.19
CA ASP A 293 7.96 13.16 8.74
C ASP A 293 8.24 11.71 8.33
N ASP A 294 9.10 11.52 7.31
CA ASP A 294 9.42 10.18 6.78
C ASP A 294 9.95 9.25 7.87
N ASP A 295 10.84 9.74 8.74
CA ASP A 295 11.41 8.98 9.85
C ASP A 295 10.33 8.46 10.82
N VAL A 296 9.33 9.29 11.14
CA VAL A 296 8.20 8.92 12.00
C VAL A 296 7.34 7.87 11.32
N PHE A 297 7.09 8.04 10.02
CA PHE A 297 6.32 7.08 9.25
C PHE A 297 7.01 5.71 9.24
N GLU A 298 8.29 5.66 8.90
CA GLU A 298 9.06 4.41 8.84
C GLU A 298 9.13 3.72 10.20
N LYS A 299 9.34 4.49 11.26
CA LYS A 299 9.35 3.97 12.63
C LYS A 299 8.00 3.38 13.04
N VAL A 300 6.91 4.01 12.64
CA VAL A 300 5.56 3.48 12.86
C VAL A 300 5.36 2.16 12.10
N GLN A 301 5.87 2.02 10.85
CA GLN A 301 5.80 0.74 10.14
C GLN A 301 6.62 -0.35 10.85
N GLU A 302 7.83 -0.05 11.34
CA GLU A 302 8.62 -0.99 12.14
C GLU A 302 7.87 -1.46 13.39
N ILE A 303 7.26 -0.54 14.16
CA ILE A 303 6.48 -0.85 15.35
C ILE A 303 5.29 -1.76 15.00
N ARG A 304 4.60 -1.49 13.91
CA ARG A 304 3.43 -2.26 13.46
C ARG A 304 3.80 -3.66 12.95
N ASN A 305 4.95 -3.81 12.30
CA ASN A 305 5.46 -5.10 11.84
C ASN A 305 5.95 -5.98 12.99
N GLN A 306 6.23 -5.42 14.16
CA GLN A 306 6.57 -6.18 15.35
C GLN A 306 5.32 -6.81 15.95
N ARG A 307 5.34 -8.14 16.16
CA ARG A 307 4.24 -8.84 16.85
C ARG A 307 4.20 -8.48 18.32
N HIS A 308 3.28 -7.62 18.72
CA HIS A 308 3.00 -7.33 20.14
C HIS A 308 2.00 -8.36 20.67
N ARG A 309 2.40 -9.13 21.70
CA ARG A 309 1.45 -9.88 22.51
C ARG A 309 1.06 -8.99 23.69
N MET A 310 -0.24 -8.78 23.88
CA MET A 310 -0.74 -8.12 25.09
C MET A 310 -0.33 -8.93 26.31
N THR A 311 0.13 -8.23 27.37
CA THR A 311 0.37 -8.87 28.66
C THR A 311 -0.99 -9.26 29.27
N ARG A 312 -1.00 -10.32 30.10
CA ARG A 312 -2.21 -10.78 30.81
C ARG A 312 -2.80 -9.69 31.72
N THR A 313 -1.99 -8.74 32.16
CA THR A 313 -2.36 -7.64 33.05
C THR A 313 -2.80 -6.38 32.31
N GLY A 314 -2.70 -6.32 30.97
CA GLY A 314 -2.93 -5.11 30.17
C GLY A 314 -1.87 -4.02 30.36
N LYS A 315 -0.93 -4.18 31.32
CA LYS A 315 0.18 -3.23 31.54
C LYS A 315 1.24 -3.37 30.45
N SER A 316 1.86 -2.27 30.05
CA SER A 316 2.98 -2.22 29.10
C SER A 316 4.07 -1.28 29.63
N SER A 317 5.32 -1.51 29.22
CA SER A 317 6.43 -0.59 29.49
C SER A 317 6.77 0.19 28.22
N ILE A 318 7.28 1.42 28.35
CA ILE A 318 7.80 2.22 27.23
C ILE A 318 8.88 1.50 26.43
N PHE A 319 9.63 0.60 27.10
CA PHE A 319 10.70 -0.21 26.50
C PHE A 319 10.20 -1.51 25.82
N SER A 320 8.90 -1.79 25.85
CA SER A 320 8.35 -3.04 25.27
C SER A 320 8.69 -3.16 23.79
N GLY A 321 9.34 -4.27 23.41
CA GLY A 321 9.77 -4.55 22.03
C GLY A 321 11.17 -4.03 21.66
N MET A 322 11.81 -3.21 22.53
CA MET A 322 13.13 -2.60 22.29
C MET A 322 14.26 -3.24 23.10
N VAL A 323 13.95 -4.08 24.08
CA VAL A 323 14.95 -4.70 24.99
C VAL A 323 15.32 -6.10 24.53
N TYR A 324 16.61 -6.34 24.40
CA TYR A 324 17.19 -7.60 23.93
C TYR A 324 18.22 -8.14 24.92
N CYS A 325 18.39 -9.43 24.91
CA CYS A 325 19.46 -10.10 25.65
C CYS A 325 20.78 -9.94 24.88
N ALA A 326 21.84 -9.47 25.50
CA ALA A 326 23.13 -9.28 24.86
C ALA A 326 23.78 -10.60 24.44
N ASP A 327 23.61 -11.69 25.23
CA ASP A 327 24.24 -12.99 24.95
C ASP A 327 23.57 -13.75 23.80
N CYS A 328 22.22 -13.75 23.74
CA CYS A 328 21.51 -14.58 22.77
C CYS A 328 20.71 -13.81 21.72
N GLY A 329 20.71 -12.47 21.75
CA GLY A 329 19.98 -11.62 20.82
C GLY A 329 18.45 -11.70 20.91
N SER A 330 17.88 -12.55 21.78
CA SER A 330 16.44 -12.73 21.89
C SER A 330 15.78 -11.53 22.58
N LYS A 331 14.57 -11.18 22.14
CA LYS A 331 13.78 -10.14 22.82
C LYS A 331 13.52 -10.51 24.28
N MET A 332 13.66 -9.54 25.16
CA MET A 332 13.29 -9.69 26.55
C MET A 332 11.78 -9.41 26.73
N GLN A 333 11.14 -10.20 27.58
CA GLN A 333 9.71 -10.11 27.86
C GLN A 333 9.47 -9.23 29.06
N TYR A 334 8.51 -8.32 28.94
CA TYR A 334 8.02 -7.53 30.06
C TYR A 334 7.17 -8.40 30.98
N GLY A 335 7.49 -8.39 32.24
CA GLY A 335 6.77 -9.08 33.31
C GLY A 335 6.22 -8.09 34.34
N SER A 336 4.91 -8.13 34.55
CA SER A 336 4.21 -7.35 35.58
C SER A 336 3.17 -8.19 36.31
N SER A 337 2.71 -7.73 37.46
CA SER A 337 1.62 -8.34 38.21
C SER A 337 0.64 -7.25 38.66
N ASN A 338 -0.65 -7.60 38.78
CA ASN A 338 -1.67 -6.68 39.27
C ASN A 338 -1.45 -6.30 40.74
N ASN A 339 -0.81 -7.19 41.51
CA ASN A 339 -0.56 -7.04 42.94
C ASN A 339 0.83 -6.46 43.26
N ARG A 340 1.57 -5.97 42.25
CA ARG A 340 2.91 -5.40 42.42
C ARG A 340 2.93 -3.96 41.98
N ASP A 341 3.72 -3.14 42.70
CA ASP A 341 4.02 -1.79 42.30
C ASP A 341 4.81 -1.77 40.98
N PHE A 342 4.67 -0.69 40.19
CA PHE A 342 5.43 -0.48 38.95
C PHE A 342 6.96 -0.62 39.16
N SER A 343 7.48 -0.27 40.35
CA SER A 343 8.90 -0.43 40.70
C SER A 343 9.38 -1.89 40.66
N GLN A 344 8.48 -2.85 40.70
CA GLN A 344 8.77 -4.28 40.67
C GLN A 344 8.66 -4.91 39.29
N ASP A 345 8.17 -4.18 38.32
CA ASP A 345 8.10 -4.64 36.94
C ASP A 345 9.49 -4.85 36.34
N PHE A 346 9.64 -5.80 35.45
CA PHE A 346 10.93 -6.24 34.94
C PHE A 346 10.89 -6.72 33.51
N PHE A 347 12.09 -6.86 32.93
CA PHE A 347 12.32 -7.58 31.68
C PHE A 347 13.13 -8.85 31.94
N ASP A 348 12.74 -9.97 31.33
CA ASP A 348 13.46 -11.26 31.38
C ASP A 348 13.71 -11.82 29.96
N CYS A 349 14.80 -12.57 29.80
CA CYS A 349 15.17 -13.17 28.52
C CYS A 349 14.16 -14.25 28.12
N SER A 350 13.55 -14.10 26.92
CA SER A 350 12.54 -15.03 26.42
C SER A 350 13.09 -16.42 26.12
N LEU A 351 14.35 -16.52 25.69
CA LEU A 351 15.00 -17.80 25.41
C LEU A 351 15.33 -18.54 26.71
N HIS A 352 15.85 -17.86 27.74
CA HIS A 352 16.09 -18.44 29.04
C HIS A 352 14.81 -19.00 29.67
N LYS A 353 13.72 -18.28 29.56
CA LYS A 353 12.40 -18.69 30.06
C LYS A 353 11.86 -19.95 29.39
N LYS A 354 12.18 -20.13 28.08
CA LYS A 354 11.80 -21.33 27.34
C LYS A 354 12.77 -22.50 27.52
N ASN A 355 14.05 -22.22 27.61
CA ASN A 355 15.11 -23.20 27.71
C ASN A 355 16.33 -22.59 28.46
N GLY A 356 16.39 -22.82 29.75
CA GLY A 356 17.44 -22.27 30.64
C GLY A 356 18.87 -22.72 30.32
N SER A 357 19.05 -23.80 29.52
CA SER A 357 20.38 -24.27 29.13
C SER A 357 21.01 -23.45 28.01
N LYS A 358 20.20 -22.72 27.21
CA LYS A 358 20.66 -21.97 26.04
C LYS A 358 21.06 -20.51 26.32
N CYS A 359 20.75 -19.97 27.52
CA CYS A 359 21.10 -18.62 27.89
C CYS A 359 21.21 -18.52 29.43
N LYS A 360 22.16 -17.71 29.92
CA LYS A 360 22.46 -17.54 31.38
C LYS A 360 21.41 -16.75 32.17
N GLY A 361 20.29 -16.40 31.65
CA GLY A 361 19.25 -15.66 32.39
C GLY A 361 19.57 -14.18 32.59
N HIS A 362 18.94 -13.35 31.81
CA HIS A 362 19.07 -11.91 31.88
C HIS A 362 17.78 -11.34 32.45
N PHE A 363 17.93 -10.49 33.46
CA PHE A 363 16.83 -9.87 34.17
C PHE A 363 17.22 -8.45 34.58
N ILE A 364 16.33 -7.49 34.27
CA ILE A 364 16.50 -6.10 34.70
C ILE A 364 15.16 -5.51 35.13
N ARG A 365 15.16 -4.72 36.22
CA ARG A 365 13.96 -3.97 36.62
C ARG A 365 13.72 -2.78 35.70
N VAL A 366 12.45 -2.51 35.38
CA VAL A 366 12.05 -1.40 34.51
C VAL A 366 12.55 -0.07 35.04
N LYS A 367 12.38 0.21 36.34
CA LYS A 367 12.84 1.45 36.96
C LYS A 367 14.37 1.66 36.84
N VAL A 368 15.16 0.58 36.94
CA VAL A 368 16.63 0.66 36.77
C VAL A 368 16.98 0.93 35.31
N LEU A 369 16.31 0.25 34.38
CA LEU A 369 16.48 0.45 32.94
C LEU A 369 16.17 1.90 32.56
N GLU A 370 15.04 2.41 33.03
CA GLU A 370 14.57 3.77 32.76
C GLU A 370 15.57 4.82 33.23
N GLY A 371 16.01 4.74 34.49
CA GLY A 371 17.01 5.68 35.03
C GLY A 371 18.35 5.62 34.28
N ARG A 372 18.79 4.42 33.87
CA ARG A 372 20.06 4.27 33.12
C ARG A 372 19.96 4.81 31.68
N VAL A 373 18.86 4.49 31.01
CA VAL A 373 18.63 4.97 29.64
C VAL A 373 18.46 6.49 29.62
N LEU A 374 17.65 7.04 30.56
CA LEU A 374 17.48 8.48 30.69
C LEU A 374 18.82 9.21 30.91
N SER A 375 19.60 8.75 31.90
CA SER A 375 20.91 9.35 32.18
C SER A 375 21.87 9.27 31.01
N HIS A 376 21.87 8.17 30.24
CA HIS A 376 22.72 8.03 29.06
C HIS A 376 22.27 8.95 27.94
N VAL A 377 20.96 9.03 27.68
CA VAL A 377 20.39 9.93 26.66
C VAL A 377 20.71 11.39 27.00
N GLN A 378 20.52 11.80 28.27
CA GLN A 378 20.87 13.15 28.74
C GLN A 378 22.35 13.47 28.48
N ARG A 379 23.27 12.57 28.85
CA ARG A 379 24.71 12.76 28.61
C ARG A 379 25.04 12.90 27.13
N VAL A 380 24.41 12.09 26.27
CA VAL A 380 24.62 12.14 24.81
C VAL A 380 24.10 13.47 24.24
N THR A 381 22.88 13.88 24.59
CA THR A 381 22.32 15.14 24.10
C THR A 381 23.07 16.37 24.60
N ASP A 382 23.49 16.37 25.86
CA ASP A 382 24.31 17.43 26.45
C ASP A 382 25.71 17.50 25.80
N TYR A 383 26.31 16.34 25.48
CA TYR A 383 27.61 16.28 24.81
C TYR A 383 27.51 16.85 23.39
N ILE A 384 26.48 16.45 22.64
CA ILE A 384 26.25 16.97 21.26
C ILE A 384 26.05 18.48 21.30
N LEU A 385 25.28 19.01 22.25
CA LEU A 385 25.05 20.44 22.38
C LEU A 385 26.36 21.23 22.59
N ARG A 386 27.33 20.67 23.31
CA ARG A 386 28.59 21.34 23.63
C ARG A 386 29.68 21.16 22.58
N HIS A 387 29.69 20.00 21.92
CA HIS A 387 30.80 19.54 21.08
C HIS A 387 30.30 18.93 19.75
N GLU A 388 29.37 19.59 19.07
CA GLU A 388 28.67 19.09 17.88
C GLU A 388 29.64 18.70 16.76
N ASP A 389 30.57 19.60 16.39
CA ASP A 389 31.52 19.35 15.28
C ASP A 389 32.46 18.17 15.57
N TYR A 390 32.90 18.04 16.82
CA TYR A 390 33.75 16.93 17.23
C TYR A 390 32.97 15.62 17.27
N PHE A 391 31.74 15.64 17.75
CA PHE A 391 30.85 14.48 17.72
C PHE A 391 30.63 13.99 16.28
N ARG A 392 30.34 14.88 15.34
CA ARG A 392 30.18 14.55 13.92
C ARG A 392 31.42 13.85 13.39
N LYS A 393 32.59 14.43 13.61
CA LYS A 393 33.87 13.87 13.14
C LYS A 393 34.13 12.47 13.69
N VAL A 394 33.89 12.25 14.98
CA VAL A 394 34.11 10.92 15.58
C VAL A 394 33.09 9.90 15.08
N MET A 395 31.83 10.30 14.91
CA MET A 395 30.81 9.39 14.38
C MET A 395 31.05 9.04 12.91
N GLU A 396 31.55 9.97 12.09
CA GLU A 396 32.00 9.72 10.72
C GLU A 396 33.14 8.69 10.71
N GLU A 397 34.16 8.88 11.53
CA GLU A 397 35.27 7.94 11.67
C GLU A 397 34.78 6.55 12.12
N GLN A 398 33.90 6.49 13.11
CA GLN A 398 33.38 5.23 13.66
C GLN A 398 32.53 4.46 12.66
N LEU A 399 31.68 5.14 11.91
CA LEU A 399 30.85 4.54 10.88
C LEU A 399 31.62 4.21 9.60
N ARG A 400 32.94 4.53 9.58
CA ARG A 400 33.77 4.41 8.38
C ARG A 400 33.19 5.15 7.18
N VAL A 401 32.53 6.26 7.45
CA VAL A 401 32.06 7.16 6.40
C VAL A 401 33.29 7.70 5.70
N GLU A 402 33.38 7.48 4.42
CA GLU A 402 34.52 7.95 3.65
C GLU A 402 34.47 9.48 3.59
N SER A 403 35.66 10.10 3.65
CA SER A 403 35.77 11.56 3.64
C SER A 403 35.08 12.17 2.41
N THR A 404 34.68 13.43 2.51
CA THR A 404 34.11 14.20 1.39
C THR A 404 34.97 14.13 0.13
N GLU A 405 36.30 13.98 0.31
CA GLU A 405 37.27 13.80 -0.78
C GLU A 405 37.04 12.47 -1.52
N LYS A 406 36.88 11.36 -0.79
CA LYS A 406 36.61 10.05 -1.41
C LYS A 406 35.25 9.99 -2.09
N LEU A 407 34.21 10.56 -1.49
CA LEU A 407 32.90 10.72 -2.15
C LEU A 407 33.04 11.53 -3.45
N THR A 408 33.86 12.59 -3.43
CA THR A 408 34.13 13.37 -4.63
C THR A 408 34.86 12.56 -5.70
N VAL A 409 35.80 11.69 -5.29
CA VAL A 409 36.49 10.78 -6.20
C VAL A 409 35.53 9.76 -6.80
N LEU A 410 34.69 9.11 -5.99
CA LEU A 410 33.71 8.15 -6.45
C LEU A 410 32.73 8.79 -7.44
N LYS A 411 32.21 10.00 -7.14
CA LYS A 411 31.34 10.75 -8.05
C LYS A 411 32.04 11.10 -9.37
N LYS A 412 33.32 11.48 -9.34
CA LYS A 412 34.11 11.73 -10.57
C LYS A 412 34.30 10.44 -11.37
N GLN A 413 34.55 9.32 -10.70
CA GLN A 413 34.71 8.02 -11.36
C GLN A 413 33.42 7.56 -12.01
N LEU A 414 32.29 7.70 -11.32
CA LEU A 414 30.96 7.41 -11.86
C LEU A 414 30.70 8.23 -13.13
N ALA A 415 30.88 9.55 -13.06
CA ALA A 415 30.69 10.44 -14.22
C ALA A 415 31.61 10.10 -15.40
N ARG A 416 32.84 9.62 -15.12
CA ARG A 416 33.80 9.17 -16.16
C ARG A 416 33.32 7.88 -16.83
N ASN A 417 32.82 6.92 -16.05
CA ASN A 417 32.29 5.67 -16.55
C ASN A 417 31.03 5.91 -17.40
N GLU A 418 30.10 6.73 -16.92
CA GLU A 418 28.88 7.11 -17.67
C GLU A 418 29.23 7.79 -19.01
N LYS A 419 30.19 8.70 -19.00
CA LYS A 419 30.68 9.35 -20.24
C LYS A 419 31.26 8.32 -21.20
N ARG A 420 32.10 7.39 -20.71
CA ARG A 420 32.70 6.36 -21.57
C ARG A 420 31.63 5.40 -22.13
N ILE A 421 30.63 5.03 -21.35
CA ILE A 421 29.47 4.23 -21.83
C ILE A 421 28.74 4.98 -22.93
N ALA A 422 28.49 6.29 -22.78
CA ALA A 422 27.87 7.10 -23.83
C ALA A 422 28.72 7.18 -25.10
N ASP A 423 30.04 7.28 -24.98
CA ASP A 423 30.96 7.29 -26.11
C ASP A 423 31.00 5.93 -26.82
N LEU A 424 30.99 4.80 -26.07
CA LEU A 424 30.93 3.45 -26.64
C LEU A 424 29.63 3.26 -27.45
N LYS A 425 28.49 3.73 -26.93
CA LYS A 425 27.21 3.69 -27.66
C LYS A 425 27.28 4.46 -28.99
N ARG A 426 27.94 5.63 -29.01
CA ARG A 426 28.15 6.40 -30.24
C ARG A 426 29.08 5.69 -31.21
N LEU A 427 30.18 5.11 -30.71
CA LEU A 427 31.10 4.34 -31.52
C LEU A 427 30.45 3.11 -32.12
N PHE A 428 29.60 2.43 -31.38
CA PHE A 428 28.83 1.28 -31.85
C PHE A 428 27.94 1.65 -33.04
N VAL A 429 27.20 2.76 -32.96
CA VAL A 429 26.39 3.26 -34.07
C VAL A 429 27.28 3.54 -35.29
N LYS A 430 28.44 4.15 -35.10
CA LYS A 430 29.34 4.48 -36.20
C LYS A 430 29.94 3.23 -36.88
N ILE A 431 30.38 2.22 -36.12
CA ILE A 431 30.91 0.99 -36.72
C ILE A 431 29.80 0.21 -37.44
N TYR A 432 28.54 0.27 -36.97
CA TYR A 432 27.39 -0.29 -37.65
C TYR A 432 27.12 0.39 -39.00
N GLU A 433 27.16 1.73 -39.07
CA GLU A 433 27.02 2.50 -40.30
C GLU A 433 28.16 2.22 -41.30
N ASP A 434 29.39 2.13 -40.82
CA ASP A 434 30.58 1.83 -41.64
C ASP A 434 30.52 0.38 -42.17
N ASN A 435 30.03 -0.60 -41.39
CA ASN A 435 29.81 -1.95 -41.87
C ASN A 435 28.68 -2.00 -42.92
N ALA A 436 27.54 -1.38 -42.65
CA ALA A 436 26.41 -1.32 -43.54
C ALA A 436 26.76 -0.62 -44.90
N SER A 437 27.71 0.32 -44.90
CA SER A 437 28.20 1.00 -46.11
C SER A 437 29.33 0.27 -46.81
N GLY A 438 29.76 -0.90 -46.31
CA GLY A 438 30.84 -1.70 -46.88
C GLY A 438 32.29 -1.17 -46.64
N LYS A 439 32.46 -0.16 -45.77
CA LYS A 439 33.77 0.37 -45.38
C LYS A 439 34.46 -0.49 -44.35
N LEU A 440 33.71 -1.26 -43.55
CA LEU A 440 34.20 -2.17 -42.54
C LEU A 440 33.79 -3.60 -42.88
N SER A 441 34.72 -4.56 -42.85
CA SER A 441 34.39 -5.97 -43.09
C SER A 441 33.63 -6.57 -41.88
N ASP A 442 32.80 -7.59 -42.17
CA ASP A 442 31.97 -8.26 -41.12
C ASP A 442 32.83 -8.85 -40.02
N GLU A 443 33.98 -9.45 -40.31
CA GLU A 443 34.91 -9.99 -39.32
C GLU A 443 35.43 -8.92 -38.35
N ARG A 444 35.77 -7.73 -38.87
CA ARG A 444 36.24 -6.62 -38.05
C ARG A 444 35.09 -5.98 -37.25
N PHE A 445 33.91 -5.91 -37.83
CA PHE A 445 32.71 -5.46 -37.14
C PHE A 445 32.39 -6.35 -35.94
N ASP A 446 32.37 -7.68 -36.13
CA ASP A 446 32.13 -8.65 -35.07
C ASP A 446 33.16 -8.54 -33.93
N MET A 447 34.45 -8.44 -34.27
CA MET A 447 35.52 -8.31 -33.28
C MET A 447 35.37 -6.98 -32.46
N MET A 448 35.09 -5.87 -33.12
CA MET A 448 34.96 -4.57 -32.48
C MET A 448 33.66 -4.51 -31.64
N SER A 449 32.56 -5.05 -32.15
CA SER A 449 31.30 -5.15 -31.45
C SER A 449 31.44 -5.92 -30.15
N GLN A 450 32.03 -7.12 -30.19
CA GLN A 450 32.27 -7.92 -28.99
C GLN A 450 33.15 -7.21 -27.97
N SER A 451 34.18 -6.47 -28.44
CA SER A 451 35.06 -5.70 -27.55
C SER A 451 34.33 -4.55 -26.88
N TYR A 452 33.48 -3.82 -27.64
CA TYR A 452 32.71 -2.71 -27.08
C TYR A 452 31.61 -3.18 -26.14
N ASP A 453 30.93 -4.29 -26.46
CA ASP A 453 29.93 -4.89 -25.58
C ASP A 453 30.56 -5.36 -24.25
N ALA A 454 31.72 -5.99 -24.30
CA ALA A 454 32.44 -6.43 -23.11
C ALA A 454 32.87 -5.24 -22.22
N GLU A 455 33.44 -4.19 -22.84
CA GLU A 455 33.84 -2.96 -22.14
C GLU A 455 32.63 -2.26 -21.54
N GLN A 456 31.56 -2.12 -22.29
CA GLN A 456 30.33 -1.49 -21.83
C GLN A 456 29.74 -2.23 -20.63
N LYS A 457 29.63 -3.54 -20.69
CA LYS A 457 29.10 -4.37 -19.60
C LYS A 457 29.94 -4.24 -18.33
N HIS A 458 31.28 -4.26 -18.47
CA HIS A 458 32.18 -4.06 -17.33
C HIS A 458 31.98 -2.68 -16.68
N LEU A 459 31.89 -1.62 -17.50
CA LEU A 459 31.69 -0.26 -17.00
C LEU A 459 30.30 -0.06 -16.38
N GLU A 460 29.26 -0.71 -16.89
CA GLU A 460 27.91 -0.67 -16.31
C GLU A 460 27.88 -1.38 -14.93
N GLU A 461 28.54 -2.53 -14.80
CA GLU A 461 28.68 -3.25 -13.52
C GLU A 461 29.48 -2.42 -12.50
N GLU A 462 30.58 -1.79 -12.91
CA GLU A 462 31.38 -0.92 -12.06
C GLU A 462 30.62 0.35 -11.65
N ALA A 463 29.90 0.99 -12.58
CA ALA A 463 29.08 2.17 -12.32
C ALA A 463 27.97 1.86 -11.30
N LEU A 464 27.32 0.71 -11.42
CA LEU A 464 26.30 0.28 -10.47
C LEU A 464 26.88 0.06 -9.07
N SER A 465 28.05 -0.57 -8.97
CA SER A 465 28.74 -0.78 -7.69
C SER A 465 29.12 0.54 -7.02
N ILE A 466 29.69 1.48 -7.79
CA ILE A 466 30.08 2.81 -7.30
C ILE A 466 28.84 3.59 -6.85
N GLN A 467 27.74 3.53 -7.60
CA GLN A 467 26.51 4.20 -7.27
C GLN A 467 25.91 3.70 -5.94
N GLN A 468 25.91 2.37 -5.73
CA GLN A 468 25.48 1.76 -4.47
C GLN A 468 26.35 2.19 -3.30
N GLU A 469 27.68 2.29 -3.50
CA GLU A 469 28.61 2.74 -2.46
C GLU A 469 28.38 4.20 -2.09
N ILE A 470 28.18 5.08 -3.08
CA ILE A 470 27.84 6.49 -2.87
C ILE A 470 26.54 6.61 -2.07
N GLU A 471 25.47 5.87 -2.46
CA GLU A 471 24.18 5.92 -1.80
C GLU A 471 24.26 5.50 -0.32
N VAL A 472 24.99 4.42 -0.02
CA VAL A 472 25.20 3.97 1.36
C VAL A 472 25.93 5.03 2.19
N GLN A 473 26.94 5.67 1.64
CA GLN A 473 27.72 6.69 2.36
C GLN A 473 26.93 7.99 2.58
N GLU A 474 26.21 8.44 1.57
CA GLU A 474 25.32 9.60 1.69
C GLU A 474 24.23 9.35 2.75
N GLN A 475 23.65 8.15 2.78
CA GLN A 475 22.67 7.78 3.80
C GLN A 475 23.27 7.79 5.21
N GLN A 476 24.51 7.36 5.40
CA GLN A 476 25.16 7.39 6.70
C GLN A 476 25.41 8.82 7.20
N ILE A 477 25.89 9.70 6.33
CA ILE A 477 26.06 11.13 6.67
C ILE A 477 24.72 11.78 7.02
N GLU A 478 23.70 11.53 6.22
CA GLU A 478 22.35 12.04 6.48
C GLU A 478 21.80 11.57 7.83
N ASN A 479 22.08 10.32 8.22
CA ASN A 479 21.68 9.77 9.51
C ASN A 479 22.36 10.50 10.68
N ILE A 480 23.65 10.86 10.55
CA ILE A 480 24.37 11.64 11.58
C ILE A 480 23.70 13.01 11.74
N GLU A 481 23.44 13.71 10.64
CA GLU A 481 22.79 15.02 10.65
C GLU A 481 21.38 14.96 11.26
N LYS A 482 20.57 13.99 10.84
CA LYS A 482 19.23 13.78 11.40
C LYS A 482 19.28 13.51 12.90
N PHE A 483 20.26 12.71 13.35
CA PHE A 483 20.39 12.42 14.77
C PHE A 483 20.79 13.65 15.58
N VAL A 484 21.71 14.45 15.09
CA VAL A 484 22.10 15.71 15.71
C VAL A 484 20.90 16.65 15.86
N GLN A 485 20.08 16.81 14.81
CA GLN A 485 18.86 17.59 14.85
C GLN A 485 17.85 17.03 15.88
N LYS A 486 17.69 15.71 15.96
CA LYS A 486 16.85 15.05 16.98
C LYS A 486 17.39 15.29 18.39
N ALA A 487 18.71 15.23 18.59
CA ALA A 487 19.36 15.47 19.88
C ALA A 487 19.09 16.90 20.38
N HIS A 488 19.15 17.90 19.54
CA HIS A 488 18.81 19.30 19.89
C HIS A 488 17.36 19.45 20.38
N LYS A 489 16.43 18.69 19.81
CA LYS A 489 15.02 18.72 20.22
C LYS A 489 14.80 18.19 21.66
N TYR A 490 15.69 17.30 22.13
CA TYR A 490 15.59 16.63 23.43
C TYR A 490 16.63 17.08 24.44
N VAL A 491 17.19 18.26 24.29
CA VAL A 491 18.06 18.86 25.30
C VAL A 491 17.30 19.08 26.61
N HIS A 492 17.89 18.73 27.74
CA HIS A 492 17.29 18.83 29.08
C HIS A 492 16.02 18.01 29.30
N ILE A 493 15.92 16.84 28.65
CA ILE A 493 14.81 15.91 28.86
C ILE A 493 14.77 15.46 30.33
N GLU A 494 13.68 15.76 31.07
CA GLU A 494 13.51 15.38 32.46
C GLU A 494 12.95 13.96 32.60
N GLU A 495 12.05 13.58 31.69
CA GLU A 495 11.41 12.26 31.65
C GLU A 495 11.47 11.63 30.26
N LEU A 496 11.70 10.33 30.22
CA LEU A 496 11.77 9.58 28.97
C LEU A 496 10.38 9.26 28.45
N THR A 497 9.88 10.07 27.51
CA THR A 497 8.59 9.75 26.87
C THR A 497 8.74 8.59 25.88
N PRO A 498 7.69 7.77 25.66
CA PRO A 498 7.73 6.69 24.66
C PRO A 498 8.11 7.19 23.25
N TYR A 499 7.69 8.40 22.90
CA TYR A 499 8.00 9.03 21.62
C TYR A 499 9.50 9.38 21.52
N ALA A 500 10.05 10.11 22.50
CA ALA A 500 11.47 10.48 22.54
C ALA A 500 12.38 9.24 22.53
N LEU A 501 12.02 8.22 23.33
CA LEU A 501 12.76 6.96 23.38
C LEU A 501 12.84 6.30 22.00
N ARG A 502 11.74 6.21 21.26
CA ARG A 502 11.70 5.54 19.95
C ARG A 502 12.24 6.37 18.81
N GLU A 503 12.27 7.69 18.97
CA GLU A 503 12.89 8.60 18.01
C GLU A 503 14.43 8.56 18.12
N LEU A 504 14.97 8.35 19.32
CA LEU A 504 16.41 8.36 19.59
C LEU A 504 17.04 6.96 19.61
N VAL A 505 16.33 5.96 20.14
CA VAL A 505 16.89 4.63 20.45
C VAL A 505 16.21 3.55 19.58
N SER A 506 17.02 2.74 18.90
CA SER A 506 16.54 1.61 18.10
C SER A 506 16.47 0.31 18.89
N ALA A 507 17.45 0.03 19.76
CA ALA A 507 17.50 -1.18 20.58
C ALA A 507 18.31 -0.99 21.85
N ILE A 508 18.01 -1.80 22.87
CA ILE A 508 18.73 -1.83 24.14
C ILE A 508 19.12 -3.28 24.44
N TYR A 509 20.40 -3.54 24.61
CA TYR A 509 20.93 -4.86 24.95
C TYR A 509 21.34 -4.91 26.41
N VAL A 510 20.94 -5.95 27.10
CA VAL A 510 21.16 -6.11 28.53
C VAL A 510 22.06 -7.32 28.79
N ASP A 511 23.22 -7.11 29.44
CA ASP A 511 24.16 -8.15 29.77
C ASP A 511 23.69 -9.04 30.92
N ALA A 512 24.34 -10.18 31.10
CA ALA A 512 24.18 -10.98 32.28
C ALA A 512 24.71 -10.22 33.51
N PRO A 513 24.04 -10.30 34.67
CA PRO A 513 24.53 -9.65 35.88
C PRO A 513 25.81 -10.32 36.39
N ASN A 514 26.86 -9.53 36.54
CA ASN A 514 28.10 -9.98 37.19
C ASN A 514 28.01 -9.75 38.70
N LYS A 515 28.25 -10.80 39.46
CA LYS A 515 28.21 -10.80 40.95
C LYS A 515 29.60 -11.09 41.58
N SER A 516 30.67 -11.18 40.76
CA SER A 516 32.00 -11.59 41.24
C SER A 516 32.61 -10.62 42.25
N SER A 517 32.21 -9.35 42.24
CA SER A 517 32.70 -8.29 43.14
C SER A 517 31.85 -8.12 44.40
N GLY A 518 30.91 -9.04 44.73
CA GLY A 518 29.96 -8.90 45.84
C GLY A 518 28.82 -7.90 45.59
N LYS A 519 28.97 -7.00 44.62
CA LYS A 519 27.92 -6.08 44.15
C LYS A 519 27.44 -6.53 42.77
N ARG A 520 26.14 -6.41 42.56
CA ARG A 520 25.57 -6.72 41.22
C ARG A 520 25.90 -5.60 40.27
N VAL A 521 26.79 -5.88 39.30
CA VAL A 521 27.09 -5.01 38.18
C VAL A 521 26.46 -5.57 36.90
N GLN A 522 25.79 -4.72 36.13
CA GLN A 522 25.12 -5.12 34.89
C GLN A 522 25.27 -3.98 33.86
N HIS A 523 25.84 -4.30 32.72
CA HIS A 523 26.01 -3.32 31.64
C HIS A 523 24.78 -3.33 30.72
N ILE A 524 24.53 -2.19 30.12
CA ILE A 524 23.43 -1.94 29.15
C ILE A 524 24.06 -1.26 27.96
N HIS A 525 23.81 -1.80 26.77
CA HIS A 525 24.30 -1.22 25.52
C HIS A 525 23.10 -0.60 24.78
N ILE A 526 23.15 0.68 24.55
CA ILE A 526 22.09 1.44 23.89
C ILE A 526 22.49 1.68 22.43
N LYS A 527 21.69 1.13 21.52
CA LYS A 527 21.84 1.35 20.09
C LYS A 527 20.94 2.50 19.66
N TYR A 528 21.55 3.58 19.20
CA TYR A 528 20.85 4.77 18.73
C TYR A 528 20.38 4.61 17.29
N ASP A 529 19.31 5.32 16.94
CA ASP A 529 18.67 5.25 15.63
C ASP A 529 19.58 5.87 14.55
N GLY A 530 19.86 5.12 13.50
CA GLY A 530 20.75 5.53 12.41
C GLY A 530 22.26 5.55 12.71
N LEU A 531 22.66 5.60 14.01
CA LEU A 531 24.08 5.75 14.39
C LEU A 531 24.71 4.49 15.01
N GLY A 532 23.91 3.58 15.53
CA GLY A 532 24.46 2.44 16.25
C GLY A 532 24.86 2.77 17.69
N TYR A 533 26.03 2.32 18.14
CA TYR A 533 26.54 2.58 19.49
C TYR A 533 27.37 3.86 19.52
N ILE A 534 27.09 4.75 20.48
CA ILE A 534 27.86 5.99 20.70
C ILE A 534 28.88 5.72 21.80
N PRO A 535 30.19 5.86 21.54
CA PRO A 535 31.27 5.64 22.51
C PRO A 535 31.42 6.85 23.44
N LEU A 536 30.40 7.16 24.23
CA LEU A 536 30.33 8.39 25.03
C LEU A 536 31.47 8.51 26.05
N ASP A 537 31.86 7.41 26.70
CA ASP A 537 32.93 7.41 27.68
C ASP A 537 34.32 7.73 27.04
N GLU A 538 34.55 7.33 25.77
CA GLU A 538 35.74 7.69 25.01
C GLU A 538 35.70 9.16 24.57
N LEU A 539 34.52 9.65 24.17
CA LEU A 539 34.31 11.03 23.79
C LEU A 539 34.58 11.97 24.98
N GLU A 540 34.02 11.67 26.17
CA GLU A 540 34.25 12.45 27.38
C GLU A 540 35.69 12.32 27.93
N ALA A 541 36.38 11.19 27.72
CA ALA A 541 37.76 11.00 28.15
C ALA A 541 38.75 11.84 27.30
N LYS A 542 38.52 11.94 26.01
CA LYS A 542 39.34 12.78 25.10
C LYS A 542 39.14 14.29 25.31
N GLU A 543 38.04 14.71 25.91
CA GLU A 543 37.79 16.10 26.30
C GLU A 543 38.65 16.53 27.49
N LYS A 544 38.97 15.58 28.39
CA LYS A 544 39.73 15.84 29.61
C LYS A 544 41.26 15.74 29.43
N ALA A 545 41.69 15.26 28.25
CA ALA A 545 43.10 15.14 27.87
C ALA A 545 43.55 16.30 26.97
#